data_9e3a553b4258b900b81b04e8a4b1173a
#
_entry.id   9e3a553b4258b900b81b04e8a4b1173a
#
_cell.length_a   1.000
_cell.length_b   1.000
_cell.length_c   1.000
_cell.angle_alpha   90.00
_cell.angle_beta   90.00
_cell.angle_gamma   90.00
#
_symmetry.space_group_name_H-M   'P 1'
#
loop_
_entity.id
_entity.type
_entity.pdbx_description
1 polymer ?
#
loop_
_entity_poly.entity_id
_entity_poly.type
_entity_poly.pdbx_seq_one_letter_code
_entity_poly.pdbx_strand_id
1 'polypeptide(L)'
;MLQKLNVYYNGWGEYWLWGTLISSTAITGRPLIAFEYSEETIRKGLNLSSYLLPLKGERLRKDFPSHQKGLPGPVYDALPDGWGMLLMDRLFKKNGLNPARIGPLERLTYIGNNAIGALSFEPTNAESLLIENIPLVQLAQEVKEVLQGEGSEFLQHLLIMGGSPQGARPKALIYRDPLTNNFSTLETPQNEAWLIKFPAQQEHPEVCAIETVYAECLRLCHIETPDTQYFKLPNGLAAFASKRFDRQHNIRIPMQSLAAFTGADFTSPGSLDYSNFLRATHLCTNDVREKAIAFKRAVFNVIFNHFNHRRCHEC
;
A
#
# COMPACT_ATOMS: atom_id res chain seq x y z
N MET A 1 6.17 23.75 -5.49
CA MET A 1 5.66 22.87 -4.41
C MET A 1 4.14 22.90 -4.47
N LEU A 2 3.48 21.75 -4.56
CA LEU A 2 2.02 21.64 -4.62
C LEU A 2 1.42 22.15 -3.31
N GLN A 3 0.47 23.08 -3.39
CA GLN A 3 -0.13 23.71 -2.22
C GLN A 3 -1.46 23.05 -1.81
N LYS A 4 -2.12 22.35 -2.74
CA LYS A 4 -3.44 21.76 -2.51
C LYS A 4 -3.56 20.42 -3.23
N LEU A 5 -4.09 19.40 -2.53
CA LEU A 5 -4.36 18.07 -3.08
C LEU A 5 -5.70 17.58 -2.51
N ASN A 6 -6.61 17.19 -3.39
CA ASN A 6 -7.87 16.60 -2.98
C ASN A 6 -7.69 15.10 -2.71
N VAL A 7 -8.35 14.63 -1.65
CA VAL A 7 -8.39 13.22 -1.25
C VAL A 7 -9.82 12.74 -1.45
N TYR A 8 -10.01 11.78 -2.33
CA TYR A 8 -11.31 11.17 -2.60
C TYR A 8 -11.44 9.84 -1.91
N TYR A 9 -12.63 9.56 -1.43
CA TYR A 9 -13.06 8.22 -1.09
C TYR A 9 -13.52 7.52 -2.36
N ASN A 10 -12.98 6.34 -2.59
CA ASN A 10 -13.32 5.47 -3.71
C ASN A 10 -13.49 4.05 -3.19
N GLY A 11 -14.51 3.84 -2.36
CA GLY A 11 -14.72 2.58 -1.67
C GLY A 11 -16.17 2.13 -1.70
N TRP A 12 -16.39 0.82 -1.64
CA TRP A 12 -17.71 0.20 -1.63
C TRP A 12 -18.61 0.62 -2.79
N GLY A 13 -17.99 0.97 -3.93
CA GLY A 13 -18.70 1.46 -5.13
C GLY A 13 -19.11 2.93 -5.08
N GLU A 14 -18.73 3.67 -4.06
CA GLU A 14 -18.96 5.11 -3.94
C GLU A 14 -17.70 5.90 -4.32
N TYR A 15 -17.88 7.08 -4.90
CA TYR A 15 -16.82 8.04 -5.21
C TYR A 15 -17.26 9.46 -4.82
N TRP A 16 -16.51 10.07 -3.90
CA TRP A 16 -16.80 11.43 -3.43
C TRP A 16 -15.59 12.06 -2.75
N LEU A 17 -15.57 13.40 -2.65
CA LEU A 17 -14.48 14.15 -2.02
C LEU A 17 -14.47 13.93 -0.51
N TRP A 18 -13.44 13.27 0.00
CA TRP A 18 -13.27 13.09 1.45
C TRP A 18 -12.77 14.35 2.13
N GLY A 19 -11.79 15.01 1.54
CA GLY A 19 -11.24 16.25 2.04
C GLY A 19 -10.11 16.77 1.18
N THR A 20 -9.43 17.79 1.69
CA THR A 20 -8.34 18.45 0.99
C THR A 20 -7.12 18.57 1.90
N LEU A 21 -5.97 18.19 1.37
CA LEU A 21 -4.66 18.49 1.96
C LEU A 21 -4.20 19.86 1.48
N ILE A 22 -3.74 20.67 2.42
CA ILE A 22 -3.22 22.02 2.16
C ILE A 22 -1.80 22.08 2.71
N SER A 23 -0.84 22.46 1.88
CA SER A 23 0.55 22.67 2.29
C SER A 23 0.88 24.15 2.27
N SER A 24 1.41 24.66 3.36
CA SER A 24 1.98 26.01 3.45
C SER A 24 3.47 25.93 3.75
N THR A 25 4.24 26.88 3.23
CA THR A 25 5.66 27.00 3.56
C THR A 25 5.76 27.67 4.93
N ALA A 26 6.15 26.92 5.96
CA ALA A 26 6.41 27.51 7.26
C ALA A 26 7.65 28.45 7.21
N ILE A 27 7.70 29.43 8.08
CA ILE A 27 8.87 30.33 8.26
C ILE A 27 10.15 29.54 8.56
N THR A 28 10.00 28.32 9.13
CA THR A 28 11.09 27.39 9.44
C THR A 28 11.58 26.56 8.25
N GLY A 29 11.04 26.78 7.03
CA GLY A 29 11.40 26.04 5.81
C GLY A 29 10.83 24.63 5.71
N ARG A 30 10.14 24.12 6.75
CA ARG A 30 9.42 22.83 6.69
C ARG A 30 7.98 23.07 6.23
N PRO A 31 7.45 22.28 5.27
CA PRO A 31 6.05 22.41 4.90
C PRO A 31 5.15 21.99 6.06
N LEU A 32 4.21 22.87 6.42
CA LEU A 32 3.11 22.53 7.32
C LEU A 32 1.96 22.01 6.48
N ILE A 33 1.51 20.80 6.76
CA ILE A 33 0.38 20.18 6.08
C ILE A 33 -0.82 20.16 6.99
N ALA A 34 -1.96 20.59 6.46
CA ALA A 34 -3.25 20.49 7.10
C ALA A 34 -4.21 19.68 6.24
N PHE A 35 -5.18 19.02 6.84
CA PHE A 35 -6.26 18.29 6.18
C PHE A 35 -7.60 18.89 6.60
N GLU A 36 -8.44 19.23 5.64
CA GLU A 36 -9.78 19.74 5.85
C GLU A 36 -10.82 18.78 5.30
N TYR A 37 -11.76 18.34 6.15
CA TYR A 37 -12.88 17.51 5.74
C TYR A 37 -13.82 18.27 4.80
N SER A 38 -14.33 17.60 3.76
CA SER A 38 -15.36 18.13 2.89
C SER A 38 -16.73 18.18 3.61
N GLU A 39 -17.66 18.97 3.09
CA GLU A 39 -19.03 18.97 3.60
C GLU A 39 -19.74 17.65 3.34
N GLU A 40 -19.40 17.00 2.24
CA GLU A 40 -19.96 15.69 1.91
C GLU A 40 -19.54 14.63 2.94
N THR A 41 -18.27 14.62 3.37
CA THR A 41 -17.79 13.75 4.42
C THR A 41 -18.56 13.93 5.72
N ILE A 42 -18.82 15.19 6.10
CA ILE A 42 -19.54 15.49 7.33
C ILE A 42 -20.98 14.97 7.24
N ARG A 43 -21.62 15.13 6.09
CA ARG A 43 -22.98 14.60 5.86
C ARG A 43 -23.04 13.07 5.86
N LYS A 44 -22.03 12.41 5.26
CA LYS A 44 -21.93 10.93 5.22
C LYS A 44 -21.52 10.32 6.55
N GLY A 45 -20.88 11.09 7.41
CA GLY A 45 -20.48 10.63 8.74
C GLY A 45 -19.29 9.64 8.73
N LEU A 46 -18.50 9.59 7.64
CA LEU A 46 -17.37 8.66 7.51
C LEU A 46 -16.04 9.33 7.88
N ASN A 47 -15.49 8.95 9.03
CA ASN A 47 -14.16 9.42 9.47
C ASN A 47 -13.05 8.89 8.55
N LEU A 48 -12.00 9.68 8.33
CA LEU A 48 -10.76 9.20 7.70
C LEU A 48 -10.03 8.20 8.61
N SER A 49 -10.08 8.44 9.91
CA SER A 49 -9.65 7.51 10.97
C SER A 49 -10.57 7.71 12.16
N SER A 50 -11.20 6.64 12.61
CA SER A 50 -12.12 6.70 13.77
C SER A 50 -11.40 7.00 15.08
N TYR A 51 -10.11 6.70 15.17
CA TYR A 51 -9.31 6.87 16.38
C TYR A 51 -8.62 8.25 16.43
N LEU A 52 -7.91 8.65 15.37
CA LEU A 52 -7.10 9.88 15.35
C LEU A 52 -7.79 11.06 14.70
N LEU A 53 -8.74 10.82 13.81
CA LEU A 53 -9.38 11.84 12.99
C LEU A 53 -10.91 11.76 13.06
N PRO A 54 -11.51 11.80 14.26
CA PRO A 54 -12.97 11.77 14.37
C PRO A 54 -13.58 13.01 13.72
N LEU A 55 -14.80 12.88 13.15
CA LEU A 55 -15.51 14.03 12.55
C LEU A 55 -15.96 15.08 13.59
N LYS A 56 -16.07 14.68 14.87
CA LYS A 56 -16.40 15.60 15.95
C LYS A 56 -15.21 16.53 16.25
N GLY A 57 -15.45 17.83 16.31
CA GLY A 57 -14.45 18.86 16.60
C GLY A 57 -14.12 19.73 15.38
N GLU A 58 -12.90 20.26 15.32
CA GLU A 58 -12.47 21.14 14.26
C GLU A 58 -12.45 20.41 12.91
N ARG A 59 -12.97 21.08 11.87
CA ARG A 59 -12.98 20.55 10.49
C ARG A 59 -11.58 20.49 9.90
N LEU A 60 -10.74 21.47 10.24
CA LEU A 60 -9.34 21.54 9.83
C LEU A 60 -8.48 20.80 10.85
N ARG A 61 -7.69 19.85 10.37
CA ARG A 61 -6.75 19.06 11.14
C ARG A 61 -5.32 19.38 10.73
N LYS A 62 -4.45 19.49 11.71
CA LYS A 62 -3.02 19.79 11.56
C LYS A 62 -2.23 19.03 12.63
N ASP A 63 -0.94 19.23 12.67
CA ASP A 63 -0.06 18.63 13.68
C ASP A 63 0.07 17.10 13.55
N PHE A 64 0.10 16.63 12.30
CA PHE A 64 0.34 15.22 12.02
C PHE A 64 1.79 14.82 12.33
N PRO A 65 2.05 13.54 12.70
CA PRO A 65 3.36 13.09 13.09
C PRO A 65 4.42 13.31 11.99
N SER A 66 5.62 13.73 12.39
CA SER A 66 6.73 14.01 11.47
C SER A 66 7.23 12.72 10.77
N HIS A 67 7.19 11.57 11.46
CA HIS A 67 7.52 10.27 10.87
C HIS A 67 6.51 9.85 9.79
N GLN A 68 5.28 10.35 9.83
CA GLN A 68 4.28 10.24 8.77
C GLN A 68 4.37 11.39 7.74
N LYS A 69 5.52 12.07 7.65
CA LYS A 69 5.78 13.21 6.74
C LYS A 69 4.78 14.36 6.90
N GLY A 70 4.15 14.50 8.07
CA GLY A 70 3.12 15.49 8.33
C GLY A 70 1.77 15.21 7.65
N LEU A 71 1.51 13.97 7.26
CA LEU A 71 0.25 13.53 6.65
C LEU A 71 -0.65 12.82 7.68
N PRO A 72 -1.98 12.84 7.47
CA PRO A 72 -2.88 11.92 8.15
C PRO A 72 -2.48 10.47 7.92
N GLY A 73 -2.56 9.62 8.94
CA GLY A 73 -2.14 8.21 8.85
C GLY A 73 -2.65 7.46 7.61
N PRO A 74 -3.98 7.45 7.31
CA PRO A 74 -4.49 6.77 6.13
C PRO A 74 -3.98 7.31 4.79
N VAL A 75 -3.65 8.61 4.74
CA VAL A 75 -3.03 9.22 3.56
C VAL A 75 -1.55 8.83 3.46
N TYR A 76 -0.88 8.76 4.62
CA TYR A 76 0.50 8.28 4.68
C TYR A 76 0.63 6.81 4.23
N ASP A 77 -0.34 5.95 4.53
CA ASP A 77 -0.41 4.58 4.04
C ASP A 77 -0.46 4.47 2.50
N ALA A 78 -0.98 5.50 1.83
CA ALA A 78 -1.01 5.54 0.37
C ALA A 78 0.34 5.94 -0.25
N LEU A 79 1.24 6.55 0.54
CA LEU A 79 2.60 6.81 0.06
C LEU A 79 3.40 5.50 0.02
N PRO A 80 4.16 5.28 -1.04
CA PRO A 80 5.08 4.15 -1.06
C PRO A 80 6.17 4.29 0.00
N ASP A 81 6.68 3.14 0.43
CA ASP A 81 7.94 3.04 1.13
C ASP A 81 8.91 2.14 0.33
N GLY A 82 10.06 1.83 0.87
CA GLY A 82 11.01 0.85 0.34
C GLY A 82 11.06 0.77 -1.20
N TRP A 83 10.43 -0.26 -1.77
CA TRP A 83 10.44 -0.53 -3.21
C TRP A 83 9.77 0.59 -4.02
N GLY A 84 8.56 0.96 -3.69
CA GLY A 84 7.83 1.98 -4.45
C GLY A 84 8.50 3.35 -4.37
N MET A 85 9.11 3.70 -3.23
CA MET A 85 9.89 4.92 -3.08
C MET A 85 11.15 4.90 -3.95
N LEU A 86 11.83 3.75 -4.04
CA LEU A 86 12.98 3.57 -4.94
C LEU A 86 12.61 3.83 -6.40
N LEU A 87 11.50 3.24 -6.85
CA LEU A 87 11.00 3.45 -8.23
C LEU A 87 10.69 4.92 -8.51
N MET A 88 9.97 5.55 -7.58
CA MET A 88 9.59 6.96 -7.70
C MET A 88 10.81 7.89 -7.72
N ASP A 89 11.77 7.66 -6.85
CA ASP A 89 13.01 8.48 -6.80
C ASP A 89 13.85 8.30 -8.06
N ARG A 90 13.90 7.12 -8.65
CA ARG A 90 14.58 6.88 -9.93
C ARG A 90 13.86 7.57 -11.09
N LEU A 91 12.52 7.50 -11.12
CA LEU A 91 11.74 8.22 -12.12
C LEU A 91 12.00 9.73 -12.06
N PHE A 92 12.00 10.30 -10.85
CA PHE A 92 12.32 11.72 -10.67
C PHE A 92 13.71 12.07 -11.19
N LYS A 93 14.73 11.28 -10.85
CA LYS A 93 16.10 11.48 -11.35
C LYS A 93 16.18 11.36 -12.87
N LYS A 94 15.50 10.38 -13.48
CA LYS A 94 15.42 10.20 -14.94
C LYS A 94 14.82 11.44 -15.61
N ASN A 95 13.86 12.09 -14.96
CA ASN A 95 13.22 13.32 -15.44
C ASN A 95 13.99 14.61 -15.03
N GLY A 96 15.22 14.50 -14.52
CA GLY A 96 16.04 15.64 -14.12
C GLY A 96 15.60 16.33 -12.83
N LEU A 97 14.71 15.70 -12.06
CA LEU A 97 14.22 16.22 -10.79
C LEU A 97 15.06 15.71 -9.61
N ASN A 98 15.21 16.55 -8.58
CA ASN A 98 15.85 16.12 -7.35
C ASN A 98 14.82 15.54 -6.37
N PRO A 99 14.83 14.22 -6.09
CA PRO A 99 13.85 13.57 -5.21
C PRO A 99 13.76 14.17 -3.80
N ALA A 100 14.88 14.71 -3.28
CA ALA A 100 14.90 15.34 -1.95
C ALA A 100 14.08 16.65 -1.87
N ARG A 101 13.77 17.25 -3.03
CA ARG A 101 12.93 18.45 -3.11
C ARG A 101 11.47 18.18 -3.41
N ILE A 102 11.11 16.91 -3.69
CA ILE A 102 9.74 16.51 -3.98
C ILE A 102 9.01 16.21 -2.68
N GLY A 103 8.01 17.00 -2.39
CA GLY A 103 7.21 16.89 -1.16
C GLY A 103 6.22 15.71 -1.17
N PRO A 104 5.63 15.38 -0.01
CA PRO A 104 4.70 14.26 0.08
C PRO A 104 3.43 14.47 -0.75
N LEU A 105 2.88 15.68 -0.85
CA LEU A 105 1.72 15.96 -1.68
C LEU A 105 2.03 15.74 -3.18
N GLU A 106 3.19 16.16 -3.63
CA GLU A 106 3.63 15.94 -5.01
C GLU A 106 3.79 14.44 -5.31
N ARG A 107 4.34 13.66 -4.36
CA ARG A 107 4.45 12.20 -4.50
C ARG A 107 3.09 11.52 -4.61
N LEU A 108 2.08 11.97 -3.86
CA LEU A 108 0.72 11.46 -3.94
C LEU A 108 0.06 11.71 -5.30
N THR A 109 0.44 12.76 -6.03
CA THR A 109 -0.06 12.97 -7.40
C THR A 109 0.38 11.88 -8.38
N TYR A 110 1.55 11.26 -8.15
CA TYR A 110 2.02 10.12 -8.94
C TYR A 110 1.34 8.79 -8.55
N ILE A 111 0.75 8.72 -7.37
CA ILE A 111 -0.08 7.59 -6.96
C ILE A 111 -1.47 7.71 -7.57
N GLY A 112 -2.09 8.89 -7.52
CA GLY A 112 -3.40 9.16 -8.12
C GLY A 112 -4.45 8.12 -7.69
N ASN A 113 -4.95 7.35 -8.66
CA ASN A 113 -5.96 6.30 -8.44
C ASN A 113 -5.36 4.93 -8.07
N ASN A 114 -4.05 4.77 -8.05
CA ASN A 114 -3.40 3.48 -7.84
C ASN A 114 -3.09 3.17 -6.36
N ALA A 115 -3.64 3.94 -5.43
CA ALA A 115 -3.46 3.69 -4.00
C ALA A 115 -4.04 2.33 -3.58
N ILE A 116 -3.41 1.73 -2.56
CA ILE A 116 -4.00 0.61 -1.82
C ILE A 116 -5.25 1.11 -1.10
N GLY A 117 -6.24 0.21 -0.91
CA GLY A 117 -7.49 0.55 -0.26
C GLY A 117 -8.35 1.47 -1.11
N ALA A 118 -9.03 2.41 -0.47
CA ALA A 118 -10.10 3.22 -1.04
C ALA A 118 -9.78 4.71 -1.17
N LEU A 119 -8.52 5.11 -1.14
CA LEU A 119 -8.14 6.50 -1.38
C LEU A 119 -7.72 6.73 -2.83
N SER A 120 -8.01 7.93 -3.33
CA SER A 120 -7.46 8.46 -4.58
C SER A 120 -7.16 9.96 -4.45
N PHE A 121 -6.29 10.48 -5.31
CA PHE A 121 -5.71 11.81 -5.17
C PHE A 121 -5.80 12.60 -6.46
N GLU A 122 -6.20 13.87 -6.37
CA GLU A 122 -6.25 14.81 -7.50
C GLU A 122 -5.69 16.19 -7.11
N PRO A 123 -4.94 16.84 -8.03
CA PRO A 123 -4.64 16.41 -9.39
C PRO A 123 -3.71 15.19 -9.43
N THR A 124 -3.75 14.45 -10.54
CA THR A 124 -2.85 13.32 -10.78
C THR A 124 -1.81 13.67 -11.83
N ASN A 125 -0.56 13.28 -11.57
CA ASN A 125 0.55 13.24 -12.53
C ASN A 125 0.80 11.80 -13.03
N ALA A 126 -0.02 10.84 -12.61
CA ALA A 126 -0.05 9.53 -13.22
C ALA A 126 -0.58 9.69 -14.65
N GLU A 127 0.34 9.85 -15.60
CA GLU A 127 -0.03 9.81 -17.02
C GLU A 127 -0.74 8.48 -17.30
N SER A 128 -1.80 8.54 -18.09
CA SER A 128 -2.43 7.35 -18.66
C SER A 128 -1.47 6.73 -19.67
N LEU A 129 -0.46 6.04 -19.17
CA LEU A 129 0.38 5.21 -20.02
C LEU A 129 -0.52 4.15 -20.64
N LEU A 130 -0.39 3.94 -21.92
CA LEU A 130 -0.84 2.72 -22.56
C LEU A 130 -0.06 1.59 -21.89
N ILE A 131 -0.67 0.96 -20.89
CA ILE A 131 -0.07 -0.17 -20.20
C ILE A 131 -0.15 -1.33 -21.19
N GLU A 132 1.00 -1.71 -21.74
CA GLU A 132 1.10 -2.93 -22.51
C GLU A 132 1.12 -4.13 -21.57
N ASN A 133 0.61 -5.26 -22.04
CA ASN A 133 0.69 -6.49 -21.27
C ASN A 133 2.14 -6.99 -21.23
N ILE A 134 2.76 -6.92 -20.06
CA ILE A 134 4.13 -7.37 -19.83
C ILE A 134 4.08 -8.83 -19.37
N PRO A 135 4.72 -9.78 -20.09
CA PRO A 135 4.84 -11.14 -19.62
C PRO A 135 5.54 -11.23 -18.25
N LEU A 136 5.07 -12.13 -17.38
CA LEU A 136 5.57 -12.25 -16.00
C LEU A 136 7.09 -12.48 -15.92
N VAL A 137 7.65 -13.24 -16.89
CA VAL A 137 9.12 -13.46 -16.97
C VAL A 137 9.84 -12.14 -17.23
N GLN A 138 9.34 -11.34 -18.15
CA GLN A 138 9.90 -10.03 -18.46
C GLN A 138 9.77 -9.10 -17.27
N LEU A 139 8.62 -9.06 -16.60
CA LEU A 139 8.42 -8.27 -15.40
C LEU A 139 9.44 -8.63 -14.29
N ALA A 140 9.68 -9.93 -14.07
CA ALA A 140 10.68 -10.41 -13.11
C ALA A 140 12.10 -10.00 -13.50
N GLN A 141 12.44 -10.00 -14.78
CA GLN A 141 13.73 -9.57 -15.29
C GLN A 141 13.93 -8.07 -15.10
N GLU A 142 12.94 -7.24 -15.43
CA GLU A 142 12.97 -5.79 -15.25
C GLU A 142 13.16 -5.40 -13.75
N VAL A 143 12.47 -6.12 -12.87
CA VAL A 143 12.63 -5.95 -11.41
C VAL A 143 14.07 -6.23 -11.00
N LYS A 144 14.68 -7.30 -11.51
CA LYS A 144 16.07 -7.68 -11.22
C LYS A 144 17.05 -6.61 -11.70
N GLU A 145 16.87 -6.07 -12.91
CA GLU A 145 17.70 -4.99 -13.46
C GLU A 145 17.61 -3.71 -12.61
N VAL A 146 16.39 -3.35 -12.20
CA VAL A 146 16.22 -2.23 -11.28
C VAL A 146 16.97 -2.47 -9.97
N LEU A 147 16.94 -3.67 -9.40
CA LEU A 147 17.68 -3.99 -8.17
C LEU A 147 19.20 -3.88 -8.35
N GLN A 148 19.72 -4.20 -9.54
CA GLN A 148 21.14 -4.10 -9.89
C GLN A 148 21.61 -2.66 -10.14
N GLY A 149 20.69 -1.71 -10.15
CA GLY A 149 21.01 -0.31 -10.40
C GLY A 149 20.95 0.10 -11.87
N GLU A 150 20.55 -0.82 -12.73
CA GLU A 150 20.41 -0.59 -14.16
C GLU A 150 19.15 0.24 -14.46
N GLY A 151 19.22 1.06 -15.51
CA GLY A 151 18.09 1.87 -15.95
C GLY A 151 17.08 0.97 -16.66
N SER A 152 15.87 0.82 -16.12
CA SER A 152 14.79 0.12 -16.79
C SER A 152 14.01 1.09 -17.68
N GLU A 153 13.74 0.70 -18.91
CA GLU A 153 12.82 1.42 -19.81
C GLU A 153 11.39 1.38 -19.24
N PHE A 154 11.06 0.33 -18.51
CA PHE A 154 9.77 0.09 -17.88
C PHE A 154 9.62 0.70 -16.48
N LEU A 155 10.56 1.54 -16.04
CA LEU A 155 10.54 2.13 -14.69
C LEU A 155 9.21 2.81 -14.37
N GLN A 156 8.62 3.49 -15.33
CA GLN A 156 7.33 4.16 -15.16
C GLN A 156 6.17 3.15 -15.04
N HIS A 157 6.19 2.06 -15.81
CA HIS A 157 5.23 0.96 -15.67
C HIS A 157 5.37 0.26 -14.32
N LEU A 158 6.61 -0.02 -13.89
CA LEU A 158 6.86 -0.60 -12.57
C LEU A 158 6.36 0.31 -11.44
N LEU A 159 6.50 1.63 -11.58
CA LEU A 159 5.98 2.58 -10.59
C LEU A 159 4.45 2.53 -10.53
N ILE A 160 3.77 2.52 -11.66
CA ILE A 160 2.31 2.44 -11.72
C ILE A 160 1.80 1.13 -11.10
N MET A 161 2.45 0.01 -11.44
CA MET A 161 2.08 -1.31 -10.94
C MET A 161 2.51 -1.57 -9.50
N GLY A 162 3.64 -1.01 -9.05
CA GLY A 162 4.26 -1.34 -7.76
C GLY A 162 4.46 -0.17 -6.82
N GLY A 163 4.06 1.04 -7.21
CA GLY A 163 4.38 2.25 -6.46
C GLY A 163 3.62 2.44 -5.15
N SER A 164 2.41 1.90 -5.02
CA SER A 164 1.57 2.13 -3.84
C SER A 164 1.73 1.08 -2.73
N PRO A 165 1.87 -0.24 -2.99
CA PRO A 165 2.01 -1.21 -1.92
C PRO A 165 3.27 -0.97 -1.09
N GLN A 166 3.12 -0.81 0.22
CA GLN A 166 4.24 -0.62 1.15
C GLN A 166 5.13 -1.87 1.23
N GLY A 167 6.36 -1.70 1.70
CA GLY A 167 7.32 -2.76 1.94
C GLY A 167 8.55 -2.71 1.04
N ALA A 168 9.67 -3.23 1.56
CA ALA A 168 10.99 -3.13 0.93
C ALA A 168 11.22 -4.11 -0.22
N ARG A 169 10.50 -5.25 -0.26
CA ARG A 169 10.64 -6.22 -1.35
C ARG A 169 10.00 -5.72 -2.64
N PRO A 170 10.61 -6.03 -3.80
CA PRO A 170 10.02 -5.75 -5.09
C PRO A 170 8.65 -6.38 -5.25
N LYS A 171 7.71 -5.62 -5.73
CA LYS A 171 6.33 -6.07 -5.92
C LYS A 171 5.65 -5.30 -7.04
N ALA A 172 4.62 -5.90 -7.61
CA ALA A 172 3.78 -5.28 -8.62
C ALA A 172 2.31 -5.71 -8.47
N LEU A 173 1.41 -4.87 -8.94
CA LEU A 173 0.00 -5.20 -9.10
C LEU A 173 -0.17 -5.90 -10.44
N ILE A 174 -0.83 -7.04 -10.42
CA ILE A 174 -1.14 -7.84 -11.60
C ILE A 174 -2.59 -8.29 -11.54
N TYR A 175 -3.08 -8.84 -12.62
CA TYR A 175 -4.46 -9.26 -12.74
C TYR A 175 -4.51 -10.70 -13.26
N ARG A 176 -5.41 -11.50 -12.69
CA ARG A 176 -5.65 -12.89 -13.09
C ARG A 176 -7.01 -13.01 -13.75
N ASP A 177 -7.04 -13.60 -14.91
CA ASP A 177 -8.28 -14.06 -15.53
C ASP A 177 -8.78 -15.33 -14.81
N PRO A 178 -9.95 -15.30 -14.15
CA PRO A 178 -10.44 -16.46 -13.39
C PRO A 178 -10.83 -17.65 -14.27
N LEU A 179 -11.09 -17.43 -15.58
CA LEU A 179 -11.49 -18.48 -16.51
C LEU A 179 -10.29 -19.24 -17.08
N THR A 180 -9.25 -18.51 -17.47
CA THR A 180 -8.05 -19.09 -18.11
C THR A 180 -6.91 -19.31 -17.14
N ASN A 181 -6.97 -18.74 -15.95
CA ASN A 181 -5.89 -18.66 -14.94
C ASN A 181 -4.63 -17.92 -15.45
N ASN A 182 -4.73 -17.17 -16.51
CA ASN A 182 -3.63 -16.38 -17.03
C ASN A 182 -3.44 -15.10 -16.23
N PHE A 183 -2.19 -14.70 -16.03
CA PHE A 183 -1.82 -13.45 -15.40
C PHE A 183 -1.43 -12.41 -16.44
N SER A 184 -1.83 -11.17 -16.19
CA SER A 184 -1.62 -10.01 -17.04
C SER A 184 -1.28 -8.79 -16.20
N THR A 185 -0.58 -7.83 -16.77
CA THR A 185 -0.40 -6.50 -16.17
C THR A 185 -1.55 -5.55 -16.52
N LEU A 186 -2.46 -5.97 -17.39
CA LEU A 186 -3.62 -5.18 -17.80
C LEU A 186 -4.82 -5.44 -16.89
N GLU A 187 -5.39 -4.36 -16.36
CA GLU A 187 -6.67 -4.40 -15.67
C GLU A 187 -7.83 -4.55 -16.66
N THR A 188 -8.67 -5.52 -16.42
CA THR A 188 -9.95 -5.68 -17.13
C THR A 188 -11.07 -5.92 -16.14
N PRO A 189 -12.34 -5.58 -16.46
CA PRO A 189 -13.44 -5.72 -15.52
C PRO A 189 -13.69 -7.15 -15.01
N GLN A 190 -13.23 -8.16 -15.76
CA GLN A 190 -13.43 -9.58 -15.44
C GLN A 190 -12.28 -10.15 -14.60
N ASN A 191 -11.14 -9.47 -14.57
CA ASN A 191 -9.93 -9.99 -13.94
C ASN A 191 -9.91 -9.69 -12.44
N GLU A 192 -9.34 -10.62 -11.69
CA GLU A 192 -9.07 -10.46 -10.26
C GLU A 192 -7.77 -9.71 -10.05
N ALA A 193 -7.75 -8.79 -9.10
CA ALA A 193 -6.55 -8.05 -8.73
C ALA A 193 -5.66 -8.91 -7.79
N TRP A 194 -4.37 -8.97 -8.11
CA TRP A 194 -3.35 -9.71 -7.37
C TRP A 194 -2.13 -8.83 -7.08
N LEU A 195 -1.43 -9.15 -6.02
CA LEU A 195 -0.13 -8.58 -5.68
C LEU A 195 0.93 -9.66 -5.90
N ILE A 196 1.91 -9.39 -6.76
CA ILE A 196 3.06 -10.27 -6.95
C ILE A 196 4.28 -9.70 -6.27
N LYS A 197 5.07 -10.56 -5.62
CA LYS A 197 6.33 -10.23 -4.95
C LYS A 197 7.48 -11.00 -5.59
N PHE A 198 8.63 -10.37 -5.66
CA PHE A 198 9.87 -10.93 -6.18
C PHE A 198 10.94 -10.96 -5.09
N PRO A 199 11.97 -11.82 -5.20
CA PRO A 199 13.10 -11.80 -4.28
C PRO A 199 13.81 -10.44 -4.30
N ALA A 200 14.28 -9.97 -3.14
CA ALA A 200 15.15 -8.80 -3.04
C ALA A 200 16.57 -9.13 -3.52
N GLN A 201 17.44 -8.12 -3.67
CA GLN A 201 18.77 -8.23 -4.28
C GLN A 201 19.67 -9.33 -3.69
N GLN A 202 19.55 -9.62 -2.40
CA GLN A 202 20.37 -10.61 -1.70
C GLN A 202 19.56 -11.81 -1.19
N GLU A 203 18.31 -11.96 -1.67
CA GLU A 203 17.44 -13.06 -1.27
C GLU A 203 17.53 -14.21 -2.29
N HIS A 204 17.53 -15.44 -1.78
CA HIS A 204 17.42 -16.62 -2.64
C HIS A 204 16.00 -16.74 -3.22
N PRO A 205 15.82 -17.22 -4.47
CA PRO A 205 14.50 -17.40 -5.08
C PRO A 205 13.53 -18.26 -4.25
N GLU A 206 14.03 -19.15 -3.41
CA GLU A 206 13.22 -19.97 -2.49
C GLU A 206 12.37 -19.16 -1.50
N VAL A 207 12.69 -17.89 -1.27
CA VAL A 207 11.89 -17.02 -0.40
C VAL A 207 10.43 -16.97 -0.86
N CYS A 208 10.19 -17.02 -2.18
CA CYS A 208 8.84 -17.04 -2.74
C CYS A 208 8.12 -18.36 -2.49
N ALA A 209 8.85 -19.50 -2.51
CA ALA A 209 8.32 -20.80 -2.15
C ALA A 209 7.99 -20.86 -0.64
N ILE A 210 8.84 -20.29 0.20
CA ILE A 210 8.62 -20.20 1.64
C ILE A 210 7.34 -19.41 1.96
N GLU A 211 7.10 -18.26 1.32
CA GLU A 211 5.85 -17.50 1.50
C GLU A 211 4.62 -18.36 1.12
N THR A 212 4.71 -19.19 0.09
CA THR A 212 3.64 -20.11 -0.28
C THR A 212 3.39 -21.16 0.80
N VAL A 213 4.45 -21.76 1.35
CA VAL A 213 4.33 -22.74 2.44
C VAL A 213 3.70 -22.11 3.68
N TYR A 214 4.06 -20.88 4.03
CA TYR A 214 3.39 -20.17 5.14
C TYR A 214 1.89 -19.99 4.90
N ALA A 215 1.49 -19.64 3.67
CA ALA A 215 0.07 -19.50 3.34
C ALA A 215 -0.67 -20.85 3.45
N GLU A 216 -0.05 -21.96 3.07
CA GLU A 216 -0.59 -23.31 3.25
C GLU A 216 -0.71 -23.69 4.73
N CYS A 217 0.30 -23.39 5.54
CA CYS A 217 0.26 -23.61 6.98
C CYS A 217 -0.87 -22.81 7.64
N LEU A 218 -1.12 -21.57 7.23
CA LEU A 218 -2.25 -20.77 7.71
C LEU A 218 -3.59 -21.47 7.41
N ARG A 219 -3.78 -21.98 6.19
CA ARG A 219 -5.00 -22.70 5.79
C ARG A 219 -5.17 -23.99 6.61
N LEU A 220 -4.10 -24.75 6.84
CA LEU A 220 -4.12 -25.94 7.71
C LEU A 220 -4.49 -25.62 9.17
N CYS A 221 -4.12 -24.41 9.63
CA CYS A 221 -4.54 -23.89 10.94
C CYS A 221 -5.95 -23.30 10.95
N HIS A 222 -6.72 -23.43 9.86
CA HIS A 222 -8.03 -22.80 9.69
C HIS A 222 -8.02 -21.29 9.93
N ILE A 223 -6.96 -20.62 9.47
CA ILE A 223 -6.84 -19.17 9.43
C ILE A 223 -7.12 -18.76 7.99
N GLU A 224 -8.14 -17.94 7.79
CA GLU A 224 -8.49 -17.41 6.48
C GLU A 224 -7.34 -16.60 5.89
N THR A 225 -6.96 -16.94 4.66
CA THR A 225 -5.93 -16.26 3.90
C THR A 225 -6.41 -16.05 2.46
N PRO A 226 -5.93 -15.02 1.76
CA PRO A 226 -6.16 -14.88 0.33
C PRO A 226 -5.62 -16.07 -0.47
N ASP A 227 -6.14 -16.27 -1.67
CA ASP A 227 -5.55 -17.21 -2.63
C ASP A 227 -4.12 -16.80 -2.95
N THR A 228 -3.23 -17.79 -3.04
CA THR A 228 -1.81 -17.58 -3.30
C THR A 228 -1.31 -18.49 -4.40
N GLN A 229 -0.28 -18.05 -5.11
CA GLN A 229 0.37 -18.82 -6.15
C GLN A 229 1.88 -18.60 -6.18
N TYR A 230 2.63 -19.70 -6.29
CA TYR A 230 4.06 -19.69 -6.52
C TYR A 230 4.37 -19.83 -8.02
N PHE A 231 5.32 -19.04 -8.50
CA PHE A 231 5.82 -19.12 -9.87
C PHE A 231 7.31 -19.47 -9.86
N LYS A 232 7.63 -20.62 -10.43
CA LYS A 232 9.00 -20.95 -10.81
C LYS A 232 9.21 -20.48 -12.25
N LEU A 233 10.00 -19.45 -12.42
CA LEU A 233 10.26 -18.80 -13.70
C LEU A 233 11.58 -19.28 -14.30
N PRO A 234 11.79 -19.13 -15.62
CA PRO A 234 13.08 -19.41 -16.27
C PRO A 234 14.25 -18.64 -15.64
N ASN A 235 15.48 -19.07 -15.90
CA ASN A 235 16.72 -18.40 -15.48
C ASN A 235 16.87 -18.23 -13.96
N GLY A 236 16.28 -19.14 -13.17
CA GLY A 236 16.35 -19.09 -11.71
C GLY A 236 15.52 -17.95 -11.07
N LEU A 237 14.63 -17.35 -11.84
CA LEU A 237 13.68 -16.36 -11.31
C LEU A 237 12.53 -17.06 -10.59
N ALA A 238 11.94 -16.37 -9.64
CA ALA A 238 10.75 -16.84 -8.93
C ALA A 238 9.87 -15.65 -8.53
N ALA A 239 8.59 -15.94 -8.27
CA ALA A 239 7.66 -14.97 -7.73
C ALA A 239 6.62 -15.66 -6.84
N PHE A 240 6.08 -14.89 -5.90
CA PHE A 240 4.95 -15.25 -5.08
C PHE A 240 3.81 -14.27 -5.34
N ALA A 241 2.61 -14.74 -5.60
CA ALA A 241 1.46 -13.87 -5.77
C ALA A 241 0.36 -14.20 -4.76
N SER A 242 -0.34 -13.15 -4.34
CA SER A 242 -1.49 -13.22 -3.46
C SER A 242 -2.63 -12.39 -4.01
N LYS A 243 -3.85 -12.94 -4.00
CA LYS A 243 -5.05 -12.21 -4.37
C LYS A 243 -5.26 -11.03 -3.42
N ARG A 244 -5.58 -9.88 -3.97
CA ARG A 244 -5.81 -8.68 -3.15
C ARG A 244 -7.15 -8.76 -2.44
N PHE A 245 -7.11 -8.57 -1.14
CA PHE A 245 -8.32 -8.51 -0.30
C PHE A 245 -8.97 -7.11 -0.31
N ASP A 246 -8.22 -6.09 -0.73
CA ASP A 246 -8.73 -4.72 -0.86
C ASP A 246 -9.41 -4.44 -2.22
N ARG A 247 -9.65 -5.50 -3.00
CA ARG A 247 -10.39 -5.46 -4.27
C ARG A 247 -11.35 -6.65 -4.34
N GLN A 248 -12.62 -6.36 -4.54
CA GLN A 248 -13.66 -7.38 -4.70
C GLN A 248 -14.63 -6.95 -5.80
N HIS A 249 -14.72 -7.74 -6.87
CA HIS A 249 -15.61 -7.45 -8.02
C HIS A 249 -15.49 -6.00 -8.52
N ASN A 250 -14.25 -5.50 -8.70
CA ASN A 250 -13.92 -4.12 -9.07
C ASN A 250 -14.29 -3.05 -8.02
N ILE A 251 -14.80 -3.46 -6.87
CA ILE A 251 -15.05 -2.56 -5.75
C ILE A 251 -13.77 -2.49 -4.91
N ARG A 252 -13.41 -1.27 -4.52
CA ARG A 252 -12.30 -1.01 -3.61
C ARG A 252 -12.80 -1.12 -2.16
N ILE A 253 -12.03 -1.82 -1.34
CA ILE A 253 -12.33 -1.99 0.09
C ILE A 253 -11.43 -1.04 0.87
N PRO A 254 -11.98 -0.18 1.73
CA PRO A 254 -11.19 0.67 2.61
C PRO A 254 -10.29 -0.15 3.50
N MET A 255 -9.04 0.25 3.62
CA MET A 255 -8.09 -0.37 4.53
C MET A 255 -7.18 0.68 5.17
N GLN A 256 -6.62 0.34 6.30
CA GLN A 256 -5.70 1.18 7.05
C GLN A 256 -4.72 0.29 7.82
N SER A 257 -3.44 0.63 7.80
CA SER A 257 -2.46 -0.07 8.64
C SER A 257 -2.65 0.25 10.12
N LEU A 258 -2.17 -0.65 10.99
CA LEU A 258 -2.16 -0.41 12.43
C LEU A 258 -1.34 0.84 12.79
N ALA A 259 -0.24 1.09 12.09
CA ALA A 259 0.59 2.28 12.29
C ALA A 259 -0.17 3.56 11.94
N ALA A 260 -0.89 3.59 10.83
CA ALA A 260 -1.74 4.70 10.46
C ALA A 260 -2.90 4.92 11.43
N PHE A 261 -3.50 3.83 11.92
CA PHE A 261 -4.61 3.87 12.88
C PHE A 261 -4.18 4.45 14.24
N THR A 262 -3.00 4.06 14.73
CA THR A 262 -2.50 4.46 16.05
C THR A 262 -1.61 5.71 16.01
N GLY A 263 -1.14 6.13 14.84
CA GLY A 263 -0.13 7.18 14.68
C GLY A 263 1.27 6.75 15.08
N ALA A 264 1.53 5.44 15.20
CA ALA A 264 2.81 4.91 15.63
C ALA A 264 3.88 5.01 14.53
N ASP A 265 5.14 5.14 14.96
CA ASP A 265 6.29 5.02 14.07
C ASP A 265 6.71 3.56 13.93
N PHE A 266 6.24 2.90 12.88
CA PHE A 266 6.56 1.49 12.62
C PHE A 266 8.06 1.23 12.34
N THR A 267 8.85 2.26 12.08
CA THR A 267 10.30 2.13 11.90
C THR A 267 11.02 2.05 13.25
N SER A 268 10.35 2.43 14.33
CA SER A 268 10.87 2.39 15.70
C SER A 268 10.53 1.04 16.33
N PRO A 269 11.52 0.19 16.65
CA PRO A 269 11.29 -1.11 17.30
C PRO A 269 10.48 -0.95 18.60
N GLY A 270 9.46 -1.79 18.78
CA GLY A 270 8.61 -1.78 19.98
C GLY A 270 7.52 -0.70 20.00
N SER A 271 7.38 0.12 18.96
CA SER A 271 6.29 1.11 18.86
C SER A 271 4.91 0.47 18.73
N LEU A 272 4.84 -0.74 18.17
CA LEU A 272 3.65 -1.55 18.01
C LEU A 272 3.92 -2.99 18.47
N ASP A 273 2.91 -3.59 19.09
CA ASP A 273 2.91 -4.99 19.50
C ASP A 273 1.56 -5.64 19.21
N TYR A 274 1.45 -6.95 19.47
CA TYR A 274 0.20 -7.68 19.28
C TYR A 274 -0.93 -7.22 20.20
N SER A 275 -0.62 -6.62 21.36
CA SER A 275 -1.64 -6.03 22.24
C SER A 275 -2.27 -4.82 21.58
N ASN A 276 -1.48 -3.98 20.90
CA ASN A 276 -1.97 -2.86 20.12
C ASN A 276 -2.87 -3.34 18.96
N PHE A 277 -2.45 -4.41 18.26
CA PHE A 277 -3.24 -5.01 17.19
C PHE A 277 -4.60 -5.52 17.68
N LEU A 278 -4.63 -6.28 18.77
CA LEU A 278 -5.87 -6.80 19.35
C LEU A 278 -6.80 -5.69 19.87
N ARG A 279 -6.25 -4.62 20.44
CA ARG A 279 -7.03 -3.45 20.87
C ARG A 279 -7.62 -2.72 19.67
N ALA A 280 -6.82 -2.46 18.64
CA ALA A 280 -7.29 -1.81 17.42
C ALA A 280 -8.40 -2.63 16.74
N THR A 281 -8.24 -3.95 16.61
CA THR A 281 -9.28 -4.84 16.08
C THR A 281 -10.58 -4.69 16.86
N HIS A 282 -10.52 -4.71 18.19
CA HIS A 282 -11.70 -4.53 19.02
C HIS A 282 -12.35 -3.15 18.83
N LEU A 283 -11.56 -2.09 18.77
CA LEU A 283 -12.08 -0.73 18.56
C LEU A 283 -12.75 -0.57 17.19
N CYS A 284 -12.22 -1.22 16.15
CA CYS A 284 -12.77 -1.12 14.80
C CYS A 284 -14.02 -1.97 14.60
N THR A 285 -14.08 -3.15 15.21
CA THR A 285 -15.14 -4.12 14.91
C THR A 285 -16.19 -4.20 16.01
N ASN A 286 -15.80 -3.88 17.25
CA ASN A 286 -16.60 -4.13 18.46
C ASN A 286 -17.13 -5.58 18.55
N ASP A 287 -16.37 -6.52 17.95
CA ASP A 287 -16.74 -7.94 17.88
C ASP A 287 -15.63 -8.82 18.49
N VAL A 288 -15.96 -9.60 19.49
CA VAL A 288 -15.02 -10.52 20.15
C VAL A 288 -14.56 -11.65 19.22
N ARG A 289 -15.36 -12.02 18.21
CA ARG A 289 -15.02 -13.06 17.22
C ARG A 289 -13.85 -12.59 16.35
N GLU A 290 -13.89 -11.35 15.88
CA GLU A 290 -12.80 -10.73 15.11
C GLU A 290 -11.52 -10.64 15.94
N LYS A 291 -11.65 -10.29 17.22
CA LYS A 291 -10.51 -10.30 18.14
C LYS A 291 -9.92 -11.70 18.33
N ALA A 292 -10.74 -12.74 18.37
CA ALA A 292 -10.27 -14.13 18.44
C ALA A 292 -9.54 -14.57 17.17
N ILE A 293 -10.00 -14.15 15.99
CA ILE A 293 -9.32 -14.37 14.70
C ILE A 293 -7.96 -13.65 14.71
N ALA A 294 -7.92 -12.38 15.10
CA ALA A 294 -6.69 -11.61 15.22
C ALA A 294 -5.69 -12.26 16.20
N PHE A 295 -6.17 -12.80 17.33
CA PHE A 295 -5.33 -13.53 18.27
C PHE A 295 -4.75 -14.82 17.67
N LYS A 296 -5.55 -15.61 16.92
CA LYS A 296 -5.02 -16.79 16.22
C LYS A 296 -3.90 -16.43 15.23
N ARG A 297 -4.05 -15.34 14.48
CA ARG A 297 -3.01 -14.83 13.57
C ARG A 297 -1.74 -14.44 14.34
N ALA A 298 -1.89 -13.73 15.46
CA ALA A 298 -0.76 -13.35 16.29
C ALA A 298 -0.01 -14.60 16.84
N VAL A 299 -0.73 -15.60 17.33
CA VAL A 299 -0.15 -16.87 17.82
C VAL A 299 0.57 -17.60 16.68
N PHE A 300 -0.03 -17.68 15.49
CA PHE A 300 0.61 -18.30 14.33
C PHE A 300 1.95 -17.62 14.00
N ASN A 301 1.97 -16.31 13.92
CA ASN A 301 3.20 -15.56 13.64
C ASN A 301 4.29 -15.83 14.67
N VAL A 302 3.95 -15.97 15.95
CA VAL A 302 4.90 -16.31 17.02
C VAL A 302 5.43 -17.73 16.87
N ILE A 303 4.57 -18.72 16.65
CA ILE A 303 4.94 -20.14 16.57
C ILE A 303 5.83 -20.40 15.33
N PHE A 304 5.47 -19.85 14.20
CA PHE A 304 6.18 -20.06 12.94
C PHE A 304 7.37 -19.10 12.76
N ASN A 305 7.73 -18.34 13.82
CA ASN A 305 8.82 -17.37 13.80
C ASN A 305 8.72 -16.40 12.60
N HIS A 306 7.49 -16.08 12.21
CA HIS A 306 7.23 -15.13 11.13
C HIS A 306 7.46 -13.69 11.62
N PHE A 307 8.52 -13.54 12.44
CA PHE A 307 9.00 -12.28 12.97
C PHE A 307 9.78 -11.52 11.89
N ASN A 308 9.09 -10.97 10.95
CA ASN A 308 9.61 -9.79 10.32
C ASN A 308 9.37 -8.63 11.31
N HIS A 309 10.39 -8.35 12.13
CA HIS A 309 10.40 -7.24 13.11
C HIS A 309 10.04 -5.85 12.53
N ARG A 310 9.75 -5.77 11.25
CA ARG A 310 9.40 -4.55 10.53
C ARG A 310 7.97 -4.52 9.97
N ARG A 311 7.16 -5.58 10.14
CA ARG A 311 5.88 -5.69 9.40
C ARG A 311 4.74 -6.33 10.19
N CYS A 312 4.17 -5.60 11.15
CA CYS A 312 2.76 -5.79 11.50
C CYS A 312 1.81 -5.22 10.43
N HIS A 313 2.22 -5.17 9.17
CA HIS A 313 1.49 -4.49 8.11
C HIS A 313 0.73 -5.43 7.16
N GLU A 314 0.92 -6.74 7.29
CA GLU A 314 0.34 -7.72 6.36
C GLU A 314 -0.51 -8.78 7.09
N CYS A 315 -1.09 -8.44 8.25
CA CYS A 315 -2.10 -9.28 8.89
C CYS A 315 -3.51 -8.86 8.51
#